data_432d27a5d8354cc09457a4844c283c7e
#
_entry.id   432d27a5d8354cc09457a4844c283c7e
#
_cell.length_a   1.000
_cell.length_b   1.000
_cell.length_c   1.000
_cell.angle_alpha   90.00
_cell.angle_beta   90.00
_cell.angle_gamma   90.00
#
_symmetry.space_group_name_H-M   'P 1'
#
loop_
_entity.id
_entity.type
_entity.pdbx_description
1 polymer ?
#
loop_
_entity_poly.entity_id
_entity_poly.type
_entity_poly.pdbx_seq_one_letter_code
_entity_poly.pdbx_strand_id
1 'polypeptide(L)'
;MSSVALTKEEIDEKYKGAPDEFDIPEEDCKVIIFDEKFSLLWEDASKRQVIIDTSSEEDAFVPTTKRKEIAGGGKKVLVALEVNKQLARSKSRSFIFMHDTIKLFSENNDKSVFFRVLVELRLYARHYLYVIDTKSSGFIRLNFALPIYTTDGQMMFNAKRPEVIPTEMVEDLRADLNNISSVLGQLVPGLAVGFKELSQTLDKDGAPATVMMLTAYRDGKELPLRDESDGVRKIISVLSLIIAAFNQKSVTVAIDEFDAGIFEYLLGEILQALEESGRGQFIFTSHNLRPLEVIDKKFLYFTTTNPDNRYIRLKNISATNNLRDTYFREIILCEQEEEIYNKTKRFRIIAALKKAGGER
;
A
#
# COMPACT_ATOMS: atom_id res chain seq x y z
N MET A 1 -14.87 -22.58 7.91
CA MET A 1 -14.24 -22.39 6.58
C MET A 1 -12.93 -23.13 6.60
N SER A 2 -12.82 -24.20 5.82
CA SER A 2 -11.63 -25.03 5.75
C SER A 2 -10.52 -24.25 5.04
N SER A 3 -9.45 -23.91 5.77
CA SER A 3 -8.23 -23.40 5.18
C SER A 3 -7.58 -24.54 4.39
N VAL A 4 -7.61 -24.47 3.08
CA VAL A 4 -6.81 -25.35 2.22
C VAL A 4 -5.35 -24.90 2.41
N ALA A 5 -4.56 -25.74 3.09
CA ALA A 5 -3.13 -25.55 3.20
C ALA A 5 -2.53 -25.81 1.80
N LEU A 6 -1.89 -24.80 1.23
CA LEU A 6 -1.16 -24.93 -0.03
C LEU A 6 -0.05 -25.99 0.12
N THR A 7 0.07 -26.87 -0.85
CA THR A 7 1.15 -27.86 -0.91
C THR A 7 2.48 -27.20 -1.28
N LYS A 8 3.59 -27.89 -1.04
CA LYS A 8 4.94 -27.40 -1.38
C LYS A 8 5.08 -27.07 -2.88
N GLU A 9 4.45 -27.87 -3.74
CA GLU A 9 4.43 -27.68 -5.18
C GLU A 9 3.62 -26.45 -5.58
N GLU A 10 2.48 -26.19 -4.94
CA GLU A 10 1.67 -24.98 -5.17
C GLU A 10 2.39 -23.72 -4.69
N ILE A 11 3.18 -23.79 -3.62
CA ILE A 11 4.03 -22.71 -3.14
C ILE A 11 5.16 -22.44 -4.15
N ASP A 12 5.86 -23.46 -4.61
CA ASP A 12 6.97 -23.36 -5.57
C ASP A 12 6.48 -22.89 -6.96
N GLU A 13 5.34 -23.36 -7.43
CA GLU A 13 4.76 -22.98 -8.73
C GLU A 13 4.23 -21.53 -8.73
N LYS A 14 3.58 -21.13 -7.66
CA LYS A 14 3.07 -19.77 -7.47
C LYS A 14 4.19 -18.73 -7.30
N TYR A 15 5.41 -19.17 -6.96
CA TYR A 15 6.59 -18.32 -6.77
C TYR A 15 7.62 -18.37 -7.90
N LYS A 16 7.45 -19.22 -8.90
CA LYS A 16 8.34 -19.41 -10.06
C LYS A 16 8.23 -18.32 -11.11
N GLY A 17 8.07 -17.14 -10.88
CA GLY A 17 8.02 -16.13 -11.96
C GLY A 17 7.79 -14.70 -11.48
N ALA A 18 7.84 -14.46 -10.19
CA ALA A 18 7.81 -13.09 -9.72
C ALA A 18 9.20 -12.48 -9.86
N PRO A 19 9.35 -11.36 -10.58
CA PRO A 19 10.62 -10.66 -10.60
C PRO A 19 10.99 -10.28 -9.15
N ASP A 20 12.14 -10.77 -8.69
CA ASP A 20 12.72 -10.41 -7.39
C ASP A 20 13.17 -8.95 -7.32
N GLU A 21 13.01 -8.20 -8.38
CA GLU A 21 13.48 -6.84 -8.54
C GLU A 21 12.36 -5.91 -9.00
N PHE A 22 11.72 -5.28 -8.01
CA PHE A 22 11.38 -3.88 -8.23
C PHE A 22 12.73 -3.15 -8.23
N ASP A 23 13.23 -2.79 -9.40
CA ASP A 23 14.29 -1.82 -9.57
C ASP A 23 13.80 -0.47 -9.00
N ILE A 24 13.99 -0.30 -7.69
CA ILE A 24 13.97 1.01 -7.06
C ILE A 24 15.32 1.62 -7.45
N PRO A 25 15.35 2.78 -8.13
CA PRO A 25 16.61 3.45 -8.40
C PRO A 25 17.40 3.58 -7.10
N GLU A 26 18.66 3.14 -7.10
CA GLU A 26 19.51 3.08 -5.90
C GLU A 26 19.82 4.44 -5.26
N GLU A 27 19.37 5.55 -5.83
CA GLU A 27 19.81 6.90 -5.45
C GLU A 27 18.92 7.64 -4.44
N ASP A 28 17.67 7.21 -4.19
CA ASP A 28 16.78 7.95 -3.29
C ASP A 28 16.37 7.15 -2.05
N CYS A 29 16.89 7.56 -0.91
CA CYS A 29 16.56 7.12 0.45
C CYS A 29 16.98 5.68 0.81
N LYS A 30 18.23 5.49 1.20
CA LYS A 30 18.68 4.26 1.90
C LYS A 30 17.98 4.12 3.25
N VAL A 31 16.86 3.41 3.26
CA VAL A 31 16.31 2.88 4.52
C VAL A 31 17.23 1.75 4.95
N ILE A 32 17.93 1.92 6.08
CA ILE A 32 18.79 0.88 6.65
C ILE A 32 17.96 0.13 7.69
N ILE A 33 17.74 -1.18 7.48
CA ILE A 33 17.12 -2.06 8.47
C ILE A 33 18.25 -2.66 9.31
N PHE A 34 18.30 -2.30 10.61
CA PHE A 34 19.32 -2.83 11.52
C PHE A 34 18.85 -4.05 12.26
N ASP A 35 17.71 -3.92 12.96
CA ASP A 35 17.17 -4.95 13.82
C ASP A 35 15.70 -5.17 13.52
N GLU A 36 15.33 -6.45 13.42
CA GLU A 36 13.97 -6.86 13.18
C GLU A 36 13.47 -7.69 14.35
N LYS A 37 12.28 -7.35 14.83
CA LYS A 37 11.64 -8.08 15.92
C LYS A 37 10.25 -8.53 15.51
N PHE A 38 10.06 -9.83 15.50
CA PHE A 38 8.78 -10.46 15.25
C PHE A 38 8.24 -11.11 16.52
N SER A 39 7.04 -10.74 16.92
CA SER A 39 6.39 -11.28 18.11
C SER A 39 4.92 -11.57 17.84
N LEU A 40 4.39 -12.63 18.46
CA LEU A 40 3.00 -13.04 18.36
C LEU A 40 2.32 -12.89 19.72
N LEU A 41 1.03 -12.55 19.67
CA LEU A 41 0.10 -12.65 20.79
C LEU A 41 -1.00 -13.61 20.35
N TRP A 42 -1.03 -14.79 20.95
CA TRP A 42 -2.10 -15.75 20.69
C TRP A 42 -3.39 -15.30 21.40
N GLU A 43 -4.53 -15.67 20.85
CA GLU A 43 -5.83 -15.21 21.30
C GLU A 43 -6.11 -15.61 22.78
N ASP A 44 -5.57 -16.76 23.19
CA ASP A 44 -5.67 -17.32 24.56
C ASP A 44 -4.48 -16.93 25.46
N ALA A 45 -3.51 -16.19 24.97
CA ALA A 45 -2.31 -15.82 25.71
C ALA A 45 -2.39 -14.41 26.32
N SER A 46 -1.99 -14.28 27.57
CA SER A 46 -1.92 -12.99 28.28
C SER A 46 -0.68 -12.15 27.91
N LYS A 47 0.34 -12.75 27.27
CA LYS A 47 1.61 -12.10 26.98
C LYS A 47 2.06 -12.36 25.54
N ARG A 48 2.62 -11.30 24.94
CA ARG A 48 3.25 -11.36 23.64
C ARG A 48 4.53 -12.22 23.71
N GLN A 49 4.68 -13.15 22.78
CA GLN A 49 5.85 -14.03 22.66
C GLN A 49 6.75 -13.53 21.52
N VAL A 50 8.03 -13.28 21.83
CA VAL A 50 9.04 -12.97 20.80
C VAL A 50 9.40 -14.26 20.08
N ILE A 51 9.33 -14.24 18.76
CA ILE A 51 9.62 -15.36 17.89
C ILE A 51 10.97 -15.20 17.22
N ILE A 52 11.24 -14.02 16.66
CA ILE A 52 12.50 -13.65 16.02
C ILE A 52 12.90 -12.26 16.51
N ASP A 53 14.16 -12.12 16.91
CA ASP A 53 14.78 -10.84 17.26
C ASP A 53 16.22 -10.87 16.76
N THR A 54 16.53 -10.07 15.73
CA THR A 54 17.83 -10.06 15.05
C THR A 54 18.87 -9.14 15.68
N SER A 55 18.60 -8.59 16.87
CA SER A 55 19.47 -7.66 17.56
C SER A 55 20.79 -8.28 18.08
N SER A 56 20.88 -9.61 18.21
CA SER A 56 22.11 -10.29 18.63
C SER A 56 23.22 -10.17 17.58
N GLU A 57 24.45 -9.91 18.03
CA GLU A 57 25.64 -9.98 17.18
C GLU A 57 26.17 -11.40 17.04
N GLU A 58 25.95 -12.26 18.05
CA GLU A 58 26.48 -13.62 18.10
C GLU A 58 25.58 -14.65 17.38
N ASP A 59 24.28 -14.37 17.30
CA ASP A 59 23.29 -15.30 16.75
C ASP A 59 22.48 -14.64 15.62
N ALA A 60 22.12 -15.43 14.62
CA ALA A 60 21.27 -14.97 13.52
C ALA A 60 19.94 -14.39 14.02
N PHE A 61 19.34 -15.00 15.03
CA PHE A 61 18.23 -14.43 15.80
C PHE A 61 18.02 -15.13 17.13
N VAL A 62 17.40 -14.42 18.07
CA VAL A 62 16.97 -14.90 19.38
C VAL A 62 15.45 -14.91 19.47
N PRO A 63 14.81 -15.69 20.38
CA PRO A 63 15.41 -16.63 21.32
C PRO A 63 15.92 -17.89 20.64
N THR A 64 17.01 -18.47 21.18
CA THR A 64 17.66 -19.67 20.64
C THR A 64 16.74 -20.87 20.52
N THR A 65 15.80 -21.02 21.46
CA THR A 65 14.78 -22.09 21.42
C THR A 65 13.89 -21.98 20.20
N LYS A 66 13.44 -20.75 19.89
CA LYS A 66 12.60 -20.48 18.71
C LYS A 66 13.37 -20.62 17.41
N ARG A 67 14.64 -20.22 17.38
CA ARG A 67 15.52 -20.46 16.23
C ARG A 67 15.58 -21.96 15.87
N LYS A 68 15.79 -22.84 16.85
CA LYS A 68 15.79 -24.29 16.63
C LYS A 68 14.44 -24.82 16.17
N GLU A 69 13.36 -24.27 16.72
CA GLU A 69 11.99 -24.67 16.40
C GLU A 69 11.61 -24.27 14.97
N ILE A 70 12.03 -23.08 14.49
CA ILE A 70 11.70 -22.57 13.17
C ILE A 70 12.64 -23.11 12.09
N ALA A 71 13.94 -23.07 12.34
CA ALA A 71 14.98 -23.30 11.34
C ALA A 71 15.75 -24.61 11.51
N GLY A 72 15.42 -25.40 12.54
CA GLY A 72 16.23 -26.55 12.91
C GLY A 72 17.53 -26.17 13.62
N GLY A 73 18.32 -27.17 14.07
CA GLY A 73 19.51 -26.98 14.91
C GLY A 73 20.85 -27.31 14.24
N GLY A 74 20.88 -27.62 12.97
CA GLY A 74 22.09 -28.05 12.26
C GLY A 74 23.10 -26.91 12.10
N LYS A 75 24.40 -27.21 12.25
CA LYS A 75 25.47 -26.21 12.10
C LYS A 75 25.45 -25.50 10.76
N LYS A 76 25.14 -26.21 9.66
CA LYS A 76 25.01 -25.62 8.31
C LYS A 76 23.86 -24.60 8.24
N VAL A 77 22.74 -24.89 8.88
CA VAL A 77 21.58 -24.01 8.92
C VAL A 77 21.91 -22.72 9.69
N LEU A 78 22.61 -22.83 10.82
CA LEU A 78 23.00 -21.67 11.61
C LEU A 78 23.94 -20.74 10.84
N VAL A 79 24.93 -21.30 10.13
CA VAL A 79 25.83 -20.52 9.28
C VAL A 79 25.06 -19.84 8.13
N ALA A 80 24.17 -20.55 7.47
CA ALA A 80 23.35 -19.99 6.39
C ALA A 80 22.45 -18.84 6.89
N LEU A 81 21.85 -18.98 8.07
CA LEU A 81 21.06 -17.92 8.68
C LEU A 81 21.89 -16.66 8.97
N GLU A 82 23.13 -16.84 9.47
CA GLU A 82 24.02 -15.71 9.73
C GLU A 82 24.42 -15.01 8.42
N VAL A 83 24.74 -15.77 7.38
CA VAL A 83 25.02 -15.21 6.05
C VAL A 83 23.81 -14.43 5.53
N ASN A 84 22.62 -14.99 5.61
CA ASN A 84 21.39 -14.32 5.18
C ASN A 84 21.12 -13.04 5.96
N LYS A 85 21.39 -13.02 7.27
CA LYS A 85 21.27 -11.83 8.10
C LYS A 85 22.21 -10.72 7.63
N GLN A 86 23.49 -11.05 7.37
CA GLN A 86 24.46 -10.07 6.88
C GLN A 86 24.10 -9.55 5.48
N LEU A 87 23.63 -10.44 4.59
CA LEU A 87 23.13 -10.05 3.26
C LEU A 87 21.91 -9.13 3.35
N ALA A 88 20.95 -9.43 4.23
CA ALA A 88 19.79 -8.59 4.45
C ALA A 88 20.21 -7.18 4.91
N ARG A 89 21.11 -7.08 5.88
CA ARG A 89 21.65 -5.80 6.37
C ARG A 89 22.39 -5.02 5.26
N SER A 90 23.24 -5.68 4.50
CA SER A 90 24.02 -5.03 3.43
C SER A 90 23.15 -4.51 2.30
N LYS A 91 22.02 -5.18 2.01
CA LYS A 91 21.06 -4.81 0.97
C LYS A 91 19.87 -3.99 1.50
N SER A 92 19.87 -3.62 2.79
CA SER A 92 18.74 -2.95 3.45
C SER A 92 17.39 -3.66 3.23
N ARG A 93 17.40 -4.99 3.29
CA ARG A 93 16.20 -5.84 3.13
C ARG A 93 15.84 -6.51 4.45
N SER A 94 14.58 -6.90 4.59
CA SER A 94 14.14 -7.71 5.74
C SER A 94 14.79 -9.11 5.72
N PHE A 95 15.47 -9.46 6.80
CA PHE A 95 16.00 -10.81 7.01
C PHE A 95 14.86 -11.83 7.17
N ILE A 96 13.80 -11.46 7.93
CA ILE A 96 12.69 -12.36 8.26
C ILE A 96 11.94 -12.79 6.99
N PHE A 97 11.74 -11.86 6.05
CA PHE A 97 10.94 -12.08 4.83
C PHE A 97 11.78 -12.28 3.57
N MET A 98 13.12 -12.34 3.68
CA MET A 98 13.99 -12.63 2.55
C MET A 98 13.72 -14.05 2.01
N HIS A 99 13.70 -14.20 0.68
CA HIS A 99 13.40 -15.48 0.01
C HIS A 99 14.27 -16.63 0.54
N ASP A 100 15.59 -16.42 0.59
CA ASP A 100 16.53 -17.45 1.03
C ASP A 100 16.34 -17.86 2.51
N THR A 101 15.92 -16.92 3.35
CA THR A 101 15.61 -17.19 4.75
C THR A 101 14.34 -18.03 4.88
N ILE A 102 13.28 -17.66 4.16
CA ILE A 102 12.02 -18.40 4.13
C ILE A 102 12.23 -19.80 3.55
N LYS A 103 13.01 -19.94 2.48
CA LYS A 103 13.37 -21.22 1.89
C LYS A 103 14.11 -22.10 2.89
N LEU A 104 15.07 -21.55 3.60
CA LEU A 104 15.82 -22.27 4.63
C LEU A 104 14.92 -22.77 5.76
N PHE A 105 13.94 -21.96 6.20
CA PHE A 105 12.94 -22.39 7.19
C PHE A 105 12.08 -23.53 6.66
N SER A 106 11.58 -23.41 5.42
CA SER A 106 10.77 -24.44 4.77
C SER A 106 11.50 -25.78 4.66
N GLU A 107 12.75 -25.77 4.23
CA GLU A 107 13.54 -26.99 4.04
C GLU A 107 13.86 -27.72 5.35
N ASN A 108 13.94 -26.98 6.47
CA ASN A 108 14.34 -27.55 7.74
C ASN A 108 13.20 -27.78 8.73
N ASN A 109 12.12 -27.02 8.66
CA ASN A 109 10.96 -27.22 9.54
C ASN A 109 9.65 -26.62 8.98
N ASP A 110 9.15 -27.15 7.88
CA ASP A 110 7.91 -26.74 7.22
C ASP A 110 6.64 -26.94 8.07
N LYS A 111 6.69 -27.85 9.05
CA LYS A 111 5.58 -28.14 9.98
C LYS A 111 5.48 -27.18 11.16
N SER A 112 6.46 -26.31 11.34
CA SER A 112 6.44 -25.31 12.42
C SER A 112 5.26 -24.35 12.28
N VAL A 113 4.51 -24.16 13.38
CA VAL A 113 3.44 -23.16 13.44
C VAL A 113 3.97 -21.77 13.15
N PHE A 114 5.18 -21.46 13.64
CA PHE A 114 5.81 -20.16 13.40
C PHE A 114 6.20 -19.94 11.95
N PHE A 115 6.69 -20.98 11.27
CA PHE A 115 6.95 -20.93 9.83
C PHE A 115 5.66 -20.64 9.05
N ARG A 116 4.56 -21.35 9.35
CA ARG A 116 3.27 -21.08 8.71
C ARG A 116 2.80 -19.65 8.91
N VAL A 117 2.92 -19.10 10.12
CA VAL A 117 2.58 -17.69 10.38
C VAL A 117 3.44 -16.73 9.55
N LEU A 118 4.74 -17.01 9.39
CA LEU A 118 5.62 -16.19 8.54
C LEU A 118 5.21 -16.25 7.06
N VAL A 119 4.84 -17.44 6.58
CA VAL A 119 4.32 -17.61 5.21
C VAL A 119 3.02 -16.83 5.01
N GLU A 120 2.07 -16.96 5.93
CA GLU A 120 0.80 -16.22 5.86
C GLU A 120 1.01 -14.69 5.89
N LEU A 121 1.92 -14.20 6.73
CA LEU A 121 2.27 -12.77 6.76
C LEU A 121 2.93 -12.31 5.45
N ARG A 122 3.77 -13.14 4.85
CA ARG A 122 4.37 -12.84 3.56
C ARG A 122 3.32 -12.81 2.46
N LEU A 123 2.40 -13.76 2.45
CA LEU A 123 1.26 -13.76 1.52
C LEU A 123 0.38 -12.53 1.72
N TYR A 124 0.08 -12.18 2.97
CA TYR A 124 -0.66 -10.97 3.29
C TYR A 124 0.06 -9.72 2.77
N ALA A 125 1.35 -9.57 3.07
CA ALA A 125 2.13 -8.41 2.63
C ALA A 125 2.22 -8.30 1.10
N ARG A 126 2.19 -9.43 0.39
CA ARG A 126 2.29 -9.47 -1.07
C ARG A 126 0.97 -9.26 -1.79
N HIS A 127 -0.13 -9.79 -1.24
CA HIS A 127 -1.41 -9.89 -1.96
C HIS A 127 -2.54 -9.06 -1.34
N TYR A 128 -2.39 -8.64 -0.08
CA TYR A 128 -3.47 -7.99 0.65
C TYR A 128 -3.09 -6.65 1.28
N LEU A 129 -1.80 -6.31 1.31
CA LEU A 129 -1.30 -5.04 1.82
C LEU A 129 -0.79 -4.18 0.67
N TYR A 130 -1.47 -3.06 0.42
CA TYR A 130 -1.14 -2.08 -0.60
C TYR A 130 -0.74 -0.79 0.05
N VAL A 131 0.52 -0.38 -0.15
CA VAL A 131 1.05 0.88 0.38
C VAL A 131 1.46 1.76 -0.79
N ILE A 132 0.87 2.95 -0.85
CA ILE A 132 1.09 3.93 -1.91
C ILE A 132 1.65 5.18 -1.26
N ASP A 133 2.90 5.49 -1.56
CA ASP A 133 3.65 6.63 -1.04
C ASP A 133 3.89 7.65 -2.16
N THR A 134 3.71 8.93 -1.84
CA THR A 134 3.98 10.06 -2.75
C THR A 134 5.47 10.24 -3.02
N LYS A 135 6.35 9.91 -2.06
CA LYS A 135 7.80 10.12 -2.16
C LYS A 135 8.52 9.11 -3.05
N SER A 136 8.10 7.86 -3.01
CA SER A 136 8.70 6.77 -3.79
C SER A 136 8.15 6.68 -5.22
N SER A 137 7.81 7.83 -5.84
CA SER A 137 7.16 7.90 -7.15
C SER A 137 5.69 7.44 -7.16
N GLY A 138 5.04 7.34 -5.99
CA GLY A 138 3.66 6.87 -5.87
C GLY A 138 2.69 7.66 -6.72
N PHE A 139 2.73 8.98 -6.68
CA PHE A 139 1.85 9.82 -7.48
C PHE A 139 2.09 9.65 -8.99
N ILE A 140 3.34 9.60 -9.42
CA ILE A 140 3.72 9.40 -10.82
C ILE A 140 3.40 7.97 -11.27
N ARG A 141 3.63 6.96 -10.43
CA ARG A 141 3.31 5.56 -10.75
C ARG A 141 1.82 5.30 -10.79
N LEU A 142 1.05 5.84 -9.85
CA LEU A 142 -0.42 5.75 -9.91
C LEU A 142 -1.00 6.36 -11.19
N ASN A 143 -0.45 7.49 -11.64
CA ASN A 143 -0.85 8.11 -12.89
C ASN A 143 -0.42 7.32 -14.14
N PHE A 144 0.47 6.33 -13.99
CA PHE A 144 1.02 5.53 -15.08
C PHE A 144 0.63 4.06 -15.05
N ALA A 145 0.20 3.57 -13.92
CA ALA A 145 -0.10 2.15 -13.74
C ALA A 145 -1.47 1.97 -13.09
N LEU A 146 -2.31 1.19 -13.75
CA LEU A 146 -3.61 0.76 -13.23
C LEU A 146 -3.44 -0.64 -12.66
N PRO A 147 -3.55 -0.84 -11.35
CA PRO A 147 -3.62 -2.19 -10.80
C PRO A 147 -4.98 -2.79 -11.11
N ILE A 148 -5.00 -3.91 -11.82
CA ILE A 148 -6.20 -4.71 -12.07
C ILE A 148 -6.02 -6.03 -11.33
N TYR A 149 -7.03 -6.40 -10.55
CA TYR A 149 -7.05 -7.64 -9.79
C TYR A 149 -7.74 -8.71 -10.62
N THR A 150 -7.01 -9.76 -10.94
CA THR A 150 -7.52 -10.95 -11.62
C THR A 150 -7.66 -12.10 -10.63
N THR A 151 -8.32 -13.16 -11.03
CA THR A 151 -8.40 -14.41 -10.23
C THR A 151 -7.03 -14.97 -9.89
N ASP A 152 -6.02 -14.73 -10.74
CA ASP A 152 -4.67 -15.27 -10.62
C ASP A 152 -3.68 -14.31 -9.95
N GLY A 153 -4.13 -13.10 -9.58
CA GLY A 153 -3.31 -12.11 -8.88
C GLY A 153 -3.53 -10.69 -9.37
N GLN A 154 -2.53 -9.84 -9.16
CA GLN A 154 -2.57 -8.44 -9.55
C GLN A 154 -1.72 -8.22 -10.82
N MET A 155 -2.30 -7.58 -11.81
CA MET A 155 -1.58 -7.06 -12.98
C MET A 155 -1.51 -5.53 -12.92
N MET A 156 -0.36 -4.99 -13.32
CA MET A 156 -0.15 -3.54 -13.41
C MET A 156 -0.12 -3.12 -14.87
N PHE A 157 -1.11 -2.35 -15.30
CA PHE A 157 -1.21 -1.83 -16.67
C PHE A 157 -0.64 -0.42 -16.75
N ASN A 158 0.17 -0.18 -17.79
CA ASN A 158 0.68 1.15 -18.07
C ASN A 158 -0.43 2.02 -18.67
N ALA A 159 -0.78 3.11 -18.01
CA ALA A 159 -1.81 4.04 -18.50
C ALA A 159 -1.37 4.86 -19.72
N LYS A 160 -0.07 4.89 -20.05
CA LYS A 160 0.49 5.74 -21.13
C LYS A 160 0.93 4.98 -22.37
N ARG A 161 1.23 3.70 -22.24
CA ARG A 161 1.81 2.90 -23.34
C ARG A 161 0.95 1.67 -23.59
N PRO A 162 0.89 1.22 -24.84
CA PRO A 162 0.34 -0.10 -25.14
C PRO A 162 1.15 -1.20 -24.43
N GLU A 163 0.46 -2.26 -24.05
CA GLU A 163 1.05 -3.46 -23.45
C GLU A 163 0.66 -4.71 -24.21
N VAL A 164 1.53 -5.72 -24.15
CA VAL A 164 1.30 -7.03 -24.74
C VAL A 164 0.68 -7.93 -23.68
N ILE A 165 -0.54 -8.41 -23.93
CA ILE A 165 -1.33 -9.20 -23.01
C ILE A 165 -1.61 -10.56 -23.63
N PRO A 166 -1.38 -11.69 -22.92
CA PRO A 166 -1.78 -12.99 -23.39
C PRO A 166 -3.25 -13.00 -23.79
N THR A 167 -3.56 -13.56 -24.96
CA THR A 167 -4.91 -13.51 -25.53
C THR A 167 -5.94 -14.18 -24.61
N GLU A 168 -5.55 -15.20 -23.88
CA GLU A 168 -6.39 -15.90 -22.90
C GLU A 168 -6.85 -15.01 -21.74
N MET A 169 -6.08 -13.98 -21.38
CA MET A 169 -6.38 -13.06 -20.28
C MET A 169 -7.23 -11.86 -20.70
N VAL A 170 -7.44 -11.63 -21.99
CA VAL A 170 -8.08 -10.41 -22.49
C VAL A 170 -9.51 -10.27 -22.01
N GLU A 171 -10.32 -11.34 -22.04
CA GLU A 171 -11.70 -11.30 -21.63
C GLU A 171 -11.87 -11.08 -20.12
N ASP A 172 -11.06 -11.72 -19.30
CA ASP A 172 -11.08 -11.52 -17.84
C ASP A 172 -10.73 -10.08 -17.49
N LEU A 173 -9.69 -9.53 -18.14
CA LEU A 173 -9.29 -8.14 -17.94
C LEU A 173 -10.37 -7.15 -18.41
N ARG A 174 -11.09 -7.46 -19.48
CA ARG A 174 -12.25 -6.65 -19.91
C ARG A 174 -13.35 -6.67 -18.85
N ALA A 175 -13.65 -7.83 -18.29
CA ALA A 175 -14.65 -7.96 -17.25
C ALA A 175 -14.30 -7.15 -16.02
N ASP A 176 -13.03 -7.22 -15.56
CA ASP A 176 -12.54 -6.46 -14.43
C ASP A 176 -12.58 -4.95 -14.70
N LEU A 177 -12.17 -4.53 -15.90
CA LEU A 177 -12.18 -3.12 -16.27
C LEU A 177 -13.62 -2.57 -16.41
N ASN A 178 -14.57 -3.40 -16.86
CA ASN A 178 -15.98 -3.04 -16.88
C ASN A 178 -16.54 -2.84 -15.48
N ASN A 179 -16.12 -3.64 -14.49
CA ASN A 179 -16.49 -3.45 -13.08
C ASN A 179 -15.96 -2.12 -12.55
N ILE A 180 -14.68 -1.81 -12.80
CA ILE A 180 -14.08 -0.51 -12.46
C ILE A 180 -14.83 0.63 -13.14
N SER A 181 -15.15 0.48 -14.43
CA SER A 181 -15.86 1.47 -15.23
C SER A 181 -17.27 1.73 -14.72
N SER A 182 -17.97 0.70 -14.26
CA SER A 182 -19.31 0.84 -13.65
C SER A 182 -19.27 1.72 -12.40
N VAL A 183 -18.30 1.51 -11.52
CA VAL A 183 -18.12 2.35 -10.32
C VAL A 183 -17.67 3.76 -10.70
N LEU A 184 -16.74 3.87 -11.65
CA LEU A 184 -16.24 5.15 -12.14
C LEU A 184 -17.37 6.03 -12.69
N GLY A 185 -18.31 5.46 -13.43
CA GLY A 185 -19.47 6.17 -13.98
C GLY A 185 -20.40 6.75 -12.91
N GLN A 186 -20.41 6.17 -11.69
CA GLN A 186 -21.14 6.74 -10.55
C GLN A 186 -20.38 7.89 -9.90
N LEU A 187 -19.04 7.83 -9.90
CA LEU A 187 -18.18 8.85 -9.30
C LEU A 187 -17.99 10.05 -10.24
N VAL A 188 -17.86 9.79 -11.53
CA VAL A 188 -17.64 10.81 -12.57
C VAL A 188 -18.62 10.52 -13.72
N PRO A 189 -19.83 11.09 -13.69
CA PRO A 189 -20.85 10.83 -14.71
C PRO A 189 -20.34 11.08 -16.13
N GLY A 190 -20.66 10.17 -17.02
CA GLY A 190 -20.24 10.22 -18.43
C GLY A 190 -18.81 9.72 -18.70
N LEU A 191 -18.08 9.29 -17.67
CA LEU A 191 -16.75 8.73 -17.81
C LEU A 191 -16.77 7.19 -17.66
N ALA A 192 -16.14 6.50 -18.60
CA ALA A 192 -15.89 5.08 -18.55
C ALA A 192 -14.43 4.80 -18.96
N VAL A 193 -13.92 3.63 -18.58
CA VAL A 193 -12.60 3.14 -19.01
C VAL A 193 -12.71 1.82 -19.73
N GLY A 194 -11.78 1.55 -20.64
CA GLY A 194 -11.76 0.33 -21.39
C GLY A 194 -10.40 0.07 -22.02
N PHE A 195 -10.32 -1.02 -22.77
CA PHE A 195 -9.17 -1.36 -23.59
C PHE A 195 -9.48 -1.18 -25.07
N LYS A 196 -8.51 -0.59 -25.77
CA LYS A 196 -8.46 -0.61 -27.22
C LYS A 196 -7.43 -1.64 -27.68
N GLU A 197 -7.89 -2.60 -28.49
CA GLU A 197 -6.99 -3.52 -29.18
C GLU A 197 -6.32 -2.80 -30.34
N LEU A 198 -5.01 -2.89 -30.44
CA LEU A 198 -4.23 -2.26 -31.50
C LEU A 198 -3.80 -3.27 -32.54
N SER A 199 -3.30 -4.45 -32.12
CA SER A 199 -2.87 -5.52 -33.00
C SER A 199 -2.78 -6.84 -32.26
N GLN A 200 -2.76 -7.95 -33.00
CA GLN A 200 -2.37 -9.25 -32.46
C GLN A 200 -0.89 -9.49 -32.68
N THR A 201 -0.26 -10.22 -31.76
CA THR A 201 1.18 -10.53 -31.77
C THR A 201 1.43 -11.86 -31.06
N LEU A 202 2.69 -12.20 -30.84
CA LEU A 202 3.12 -13.27 -29.99
C LEU A 202 3.83 -12.66 -28.76
N ASP A 203 3.71 -13.30 -27.61
CA ASP A 203 4.45 -12.92 -26.42
C ASP A 203 5.93 -13.39 -26.50
N LYS A 204 6.69 -13.20 -25.42
CA LYS A 204 8.11 -13.57 -25.35
C LYS A 204 8.35 -15.08 -25.49
N ASP A 205 7.36 -15.87 -25.16
CA ASP A 205 7.39 -17.34 -25.18
C ASP A 205 6.78 -17.91 -26.48
N GLY A 206 6.32 -17.04 -27.39
CA GLY A 206 5.73 -17.40 -28.67
C GLY A 206 4.23 -17.75 -28.58
N ALA A 207 3.58 -17.49 -27.46
CA ALA A 207 2.14 -17.69 -27.31
C ALA A 207 1.33 -16.52 -27.89
N PRO A 208 0.06 -16.75 -28.34
CA PRO A 208 -0.79 -15.69 -28.86
C PRO A 208 -1.03 -14.57 -27.84
N ALA A 209 -0.81 -13.34 -28.26
CA ALA A 209 -0.96 -12.16 -27.43
C ALA A 209 -1.59 -11.00 -28.20
N THR A 210 -2.19 -10.07 -27.50
CA THR A 210 -2.84 -8.89 -28.04
C THR A 210 -2.17 -7.62 -27.50
N VAL A 211 -1.84 -6.69 -28.36
CA VAL A 211 -1.37 -5.36 -27.98
C VAL A 211 -2.58 -4.51 -27.64
N MET A 212 -2.66 -4.07 -26.39
CA MET A 212 -3.79 -3.32 -25.88
C MET A 212 -3.35 -1.98 -25.27
N MET A 213 -4.23 -0.99 -25.33
CA MET A 213 -4.02 0.32 -24.73
C MET A 213 -5.22 0.70 -23.89
N LEU A 214 -4.98 1.26 -22.68
CA LEU A 214 -6.03 1.81 -21.86
C LEU A 214 -6.61 3.08 -22.48
N THR A 215 -7.93 3.14 -22.57
CA THR A 215 -8.71 4.26 -23.11
C THR A 215 -9.75 4.74 -22.12
N ALA A 216 -10.05 6.02 -22.17
CA ALA A 216 -11.20 6.63 -21.51
C ALA A 216 -12.29 6.90 -22.55
N TYR A 217 -13.52 6.74 -22.15
CA TYR A 217 -14.71 7.07 -22.92
C TYR A 217 -15.45 8.19 -22.19
N ARG A 218 -15.58 9.33 -22.84
CA ARG A 218 -16.29 10.49 -22.29
C ARG A 218 -17.30 11.01 -23.30
N ASP A 219 -18.58 11.01 -22.91
CA ASP A 219 -19.67 11.49 -23.75
C ASP A 219 -19.68 10.86 -25.16
N GLY A 220 -19.38 9.55 -25.22
CA GLY A 220 -19.34 8.79 -26.47
C GLY A 220 -18.05 8.97 -27.31
N LYS A 221 -17.07 9.72 -26.81
CA LYS A 221 -15.77 9.89 -27.46
C LYS A 221 -14.71 9.02 -26.78
N GLU A 222 -13.92 8.34 -27.58
CA GLU A 222 -12.78 7.56 -27.11
C GLU A 222 -11.52 8.44 -27.10
N LEU A 223 -10.82 8.42 -25.98
CA LEU A 223 -9.56 9.15 -25.76
C LEU A 223 -8.54 8.20 -25.11
N PRO A 224 -7.24 8.27 -25.47
CA PRO A 224 -6.22 7.57 -24.70
C PRO A 224 -6.28 8.02 -23.23
N LEU A 225 -6.18 7.08 -22.29
CA LEU A 225 -6.25 7.41 -20.85
C LEU A 225 -5.18 8.43 -20.42
N ARG A 226 -4.04 8.45 -21.10
CA ARG A 226 -2.95 9.42 -20.87
C ARG A 226 -3.38 10.88 -21.09
N ASP A 227 -4.43 11.14 -21.87
CA ASP A 227 -4.90 12.48 -22.23
C ASP A 227 -5.96 13.01 -21.21
N GLU A 228 -6.37 12.16 -20.24
CA GLU A 228 -7.20 12.58 -19.12
C GLU A 228 -6.40 13.40 -18.08
N SER A 229 -7.13 14.18 -17.26
CA SER A 229 -6.53 14.96 -16.18
C SER A 229 -5.84 14.07 -15.13
N ASP A 230 -4.86 14.61 -14.42
CA ASP A 230 -4.14 13.90 -13.37
C ASP A 230 -5.08 13.39 -12.27
N GLY A 231 -6.08 14.18 -11.89
CA GLY A 231 -7.08 13.78 -10.88
C GLY A 231 -7.94 12.60 -11.35
N VAL A 232 -8.39 12.60 -12.60
CA VAL A 232 -9.15 11.49 -13.19
C VAL A 232 -8.30 10.24 -13.25
N ARG A 233 -7.06 10.34 -13.74
CA ARG A 233 -6.13 9.19 -13.77
C ARG A 233 -5.86 8.63 -12.37
N LYS A 234 -5.72 9.50 -11.38
CA LYS A 234 -5.54 9.09 -9.99
C LYS A 234 -6.76 8.32 -9.48
N ILE A 235 -7.98 8.85 -9.67
CA ILE A 235 -9.21 8.15 -9.27
C ILE A 235 -9.25 6.76 -9.90
N ILE A 236 -9.04 6.66 -11.20
CA ILE A 236 -9.04 5.37 -11.92
C ILE A 236 -7.99 4.41 -11.32
N SER A 237 -6.79 4.89 -11.04
CA SER A 237 -5.68 4.06 -10.51
C SER A 237 -5.94 3.55 -9.08
N VAL A 238 -6.60 4.35 -8.22
CA VAL A 238 -6.91 3.92 -6.86
C VAL A 238 -8.22 3.18 -6.73
N LEU A 239 -9.09 3.26 -7.76
CA LEU A 239 -10.45 2.71 -7.68
C LEU A 239 -10.47 1.20 -7.51
N SER A 240 -9.57 0.47 -8.18
CA SER A 240 -9.42 -0.97 -8.00
C SER A 240 -9.05 -1.34 -6.55
N LEU A 241 -8.19 -0.55 -5.90
CA LEU A 241 -7.81 -0.72 -4.50
C LEU A 241 -8.98 -0.41 -3.56
N ILE A 242 -9.73 0.64 -3.86
CA ILE A 242 -10.95 1.00 -3.11
C ILE A 242 -11.98 -0.14 -3.21
N ILE A 243 -12.21 -0.66 -4.41
CA ILE A 243 -13.12 -1.80 -4.65
C ILE A 243 -12.64 -3.03 -3.86
N ALA A 244 -11.34 -3.33 -3.87
CA ALA A 244 -10.78 -4.44 -3.11
C ALA A 244 -10.97 -4.26 -1.59
N ALA A 245 -10.63 -3.08 -1.04
CA ALA A 245 -10.83 -2.76 0.38
C ALA A 245 -12.32 -2.76 0.77
N PHE A 246 -13.20 -2.31 -0.12
CA PHE A 246 -14.64 -2.33 0.13
C PHE A 246 -15.20 -3.75 0.28
N ASN A 247 -14.73 -4.69 -0.55
CA ASN A 247 -15.32 -6.02 -0.65
C ASN A 247 -14.60 -7.10 0.19
N GLN A 248 -13.31 -6.94 0.51
CA GLN A 248 -12.48 -8.00 1.09
C GLN A 248 -11.95 -7.65 2.47
N LYS A 249 -12.29 -8.45 3.49
CA LYS A 249 -11.88 -8.25 4.88
C LYS A 249 -10.37 -8.32 5.11
N SER A 250 -9.66 -9.09 4.30
CA SER A 250 -8.21 -9.28 4.41
C SER A 250 -7.39 -8.15 3.79
N VAL A 251 -8.01 -7.31 2.96
CA VAL A 251 -7.30 -6.25 2.23
C VAL A 251 -7.06 -5.05 3.15
N THR A 252 -5.82 -4.57 3.15
CA THR A 252 -5.42 -3.30 3.75
C THR A 252 -4.81 -2.41 2.67
N VAL A 253 -5.36 -1.22 2.51
CA VAL A 253 -4.88 -0.20 1.58
C VAL A 253 -4.42 1.01 2.38
N ALA A 254 -3.18 1.45 2.18
CA ALA A 254 -2.63 2.65 2.78
C ALA A 254 -2.19 3.61 1.66
N ILE A 255 -2.75 4.82 1.62
CA ILE A 255 -2.48 5.81 0.57
C ILE A 255 -2.07 7.13 1.20
N ASP A 256 -0.88 7.61 0.85
CA ASP A 256 -0.43 8.94 1.23
C ASP A 256 -1.04 10.01 0.31
N GLU A 257 -1.46 11.15 0.89
CA GLU A 257 -2.11 12.26 0.18
C GLU A 257 -3.28 11.81 -0.72
N PHE A 258 -4.17 10.99 -0.18
CA PHE A 258 -5.30 10.44 -0.96
C PHE A 258 -6.16 11.52 -1.62
N ASP A 259 -6.32 12.67 -0.95
CA ASP A 259 -7.12 13.82 -1.41
C ASP A 259 -6.51 14.59 -2.59
N ALA A 260 -5.20 14.45 -2.85
CA ALA A 260 -4.54 15.24 -3.89
C ALA A 260 -5.14 14.98 -5.28
N GLY A 261 -5.70 16.03 -5.90
CA GLY A 261 -6.34 15.99 -7.21
C GLY A 261 -7.78 15.44 -7.23
N ILE A 262 -8.34 15.02 -6.08
CA ILE A 262 -9.73 14.59 -5.97
C ILE A 262 -10.60 15.76 -5.51
N PHE A 263 -11.74 15.93 -6.18
CA PHE A 263 -12.71 16.97 -5.79
C PHE A 263 -13.25 16.69 -4.38
N GLU A 264 -13.28 17.72 -3.53
CA GLU A 264 -13.57 17.62 -2.09
C GLU A 264 -14.89 16.88 -1.79
N TYR A 265 -15.95 17.17 -2.53
CA TYR A 265 -17.24 16.51 -2.35
C TYR A 265 -17.15 15.01 -2.67
N LEU A 266 -16.52 14.67 -3.79
CA LEU A 266 -16.34 13.28 -4.21
C LEU A 266 -15.48 12.48 -3.22
N LEU A 267 -14.45 13.10 -2.66
CA LEU A 267 -13.65 12.52 -1.58
C LEU A 267 -14.56 12.14 -0.39
N GLY A 268 -15.45 13.04 0.01
CA GLY A 268 -16.41 12.78 1.08
C GLY A 268 -17.31 11.59 0.80
N GLU A 269 -17.89 11.49 -0.38
CA GLU A 269 -18.79 10.38 -0.79
C GLU A 269 -18.06 9.03 -0.76
N ILE A 270 -16.82 8.97 -1.28
CA ILE A 270 -16.02 7.74 -1.25
C ILE A 270 -15.74 7.32 0.19
N LEU A 271 -15.34 8.27 1.05
CA LEU A 271 -14.99 7.98 2.45
C LEU A 271 -16.20 7.53 3.27
N GLN A 272 -17.37 8.15 3.08
CA GLN A 272 -18.62 7.71 3.72
C GLN A 272 -19.02 6.31 3.28
N ALA A 273 -18.96 6.01 1.99
CA ALA A 273 -19.27 4.67 1.49
C ALA A 273 -18.34 3.61 2.09
N LEU A 274 -17.04 3.91 2.21
CA LEU A 274 -16.07 3.01 2.85
C LEU A 274 -16.34 2.83 4.35
N GLU A 275 -16.69 3.89 5.07
CA GLU A 275 -17.00 3.81 6.50
C GLU A 275 -18.27 3.01 6.77
N GLU A 276 -19.32 3.22 5.98
CA GLU A 276 -20.62 2.58 6.18
C GLU A 276 -20.62 1.08 5.86
N SER A 277 -19.91 0.67 4.81
CA SER A 277 -20.06 -0.66 4.24
C SER A 277 -18.76 -1.35 3.84
N GLY A 278 -17.62 -0.69 3.96
CA GLY A 278 -16.31 -1.27 3.67
C GLY A 278 -15.97 -2.42 4.60
N ARG A 279 -15.34 -3.46 4.07
CA ARG A 279 -15.03 -4.70 4.80
C ARG A 279 -13.56 -4.83 5.18
N GLY A 280 -12.66 -4.28 4.36
CA GLY A 280 -11.23 -4.24 4.58
C GLY A 280 -10.80 -3.02 5.39
N GLN A 281 -9.51 -2.75 5.41
CA GLN A 281 -8.94 -1.60 6.09
C GLN A 281 -8.45 -0.58 5.06
N PHE A 282 -8.89 0.68 5.20
CA PHE A 282 -8.44 1.79 4.38
C PHE A 282 -7.78 2.85 5.26
N ILE A 283 -6.49 3.08 5.07
CA ILE A 283 -5.66 4.04 5.82
C ILE A 283 -5.20 5.10 4.83
N PHE A 284 -5.33 6.37 5.17
CA PHE A 284 -4.87 7.42 4.28
C PHE A 284 -4.40 8.65 5.06
N THR A 285 -3.55 9.45 4.42
CA THR A 285 -3.27 10.81 4.84
C THR A 285 -4.00 11.79 3.94
N SER A 286 -4.35 12.96 4.47
CA SER A 286 -5.05 14.01 3.74
C SER A 286 -4.71 15.38 4.28
N HIS A 287 -4.56 16.34 3.38
CA HIS A 287 -4.50 17.77 3.70
C HIS A 287 -5.87 18.45 3.60
N ASN A 288 -6.85 17.78 2.96
CA ASN A 288 -8.21 18.26 2.87
C ASN A 288 -8.94 18.06 4.21
N LEU A 289 -9.80 18.98 4.55
CA LEU A 289 -10.55 18.93 5.80
C LEU A 289 -11.90 18.20 5.69
N ARG A 290 -12.29 17.77 4.50
CA ARG A 290 -13.54 17.01 4.29
C ARG A 290 -13.63 15.73 5.12
N PRO A 291 -12.55 14.95 5.34
CA PRO A 291 -12.59 13.80 6.23
C PRO A 291 -13.05 14.13 7.65
N LEU A 292 -12.78 15.34 8.15
CA LEU A 292 -13.21 15.79 9.48
C LEU A 292 -14.73 15.98 9.59
N GLU A 293 -15.42 16.09 8.47
CA GLU A 293 -16.87 16.30 8.40
C GLU A 293 -17.64 14.99 8.19
N VAL A 294 -16.99 13.98 7.60
CA VAL A 294 -17.68 12.77 7.12
C VAL A 294 -17.27 11.49 7.82
N ILE A 295 -16.10 11.45 8.49
CA ILE A 295 -15.59 10.25 9.17
C ILE A 295 -15.77 10.39 10.69
N ASP A 296 -16.16 9.30 11.36
CA ASP A 296 -16.23 9.25 12.82
C ASP A 296 -14.85 9.61 13.44
N LYS A 297 -14.86 10.53 14.40
CA LYS A 297 -13.67 11.02 15.11
C LYS A 297 -12.78 9.92 15.69
N LYS A 298 -13.32 8.74 15.98
CA LYS A 298 -12.55 7.60 16.50
C LYS A 298 -11.54 7.05 15.49
N PHE A 299 -11.70 7.34 14.19
CA PHE A 299 -10.79 6.91 13.13
C PHE A 299 -9.77 8.00 12.73
N LEU A 300 -9.90 9.21 13.27
CA LEU A 300 -9.06 10.34 12.90
C LEU A 300 -7.86 10.50 13.84
N TYR A 301 -6.69 10.72 13.22
CA TYR A 301 -5.47 11.10 13.88
C TYR A 301 -4.92 12.36 13.24
N PHE A 302 -4.29 13.19 14.06
CA PHE A 302 -3.67 14.45 13.63
C PHE A 302 -2.17 14.36 13.80
N THR A 303 -1.43 14.84 12.81
CA THR A 303 0.02 14.98 12.91
C THR A 303 0.38 16.17 13.78
N THR A 304 1.49 16.08 14.50
CA THR A 304 2.02 17.15 15.34
C THR A 304 3.40 17.58 14.89
N THR A 305 3.87 18.70 15.40
CA THR A 305 5.25 19.18 15.20
C THR A 305 6.26 18.49 16.10
N ASN A 306 5.82 17.72 17.11
CA ASN A 306 6.68 16.98 18.01
C ASN A 306 7.18 15.68 17.38
N PRO A 307 8.49 15.47 17.14
CA PRO A 307 9.03 14.27 16.55
C PRO A 307 8.84 12.99 17.39
N ASP A 308 8.72 13.15 18.70
CA ASP A 308 8.57 12.03 19.65
C ASP A 308 7.10 11.61 19.82
N ASN A 309 6.14 12.49 19.48
CA ASN A 309 4.70 12.22 19.57
C ASN A 309 3.99 12.73 18.30
N ARG A 310 4.25 12.11 17.16
CA ARG A 310 3.82 12.60 15.84
C ARG A 310 2.34 12.48 15.55
N TYR A 311 1.63 11.61 16.25
CA TYR A 311 0.22 11.30 15.97
C TYR A 311 -0.60 11.39 17.24
N ILE A 312 -1.58 12.27 17.25
CA ILE A 312 -2.50 12.44 18.39
C ILE A 312 -3.95 12.33 17.94
N ARG A 313 -4.82 12.06 18.89
CA ARG A 313 -6.27 12.29 18.77
C ARG A 313 -6.61 13.56 19.53
N LEU A 314 -7.45 14.40 18.93
CA LEU A 314 -7.94 15.59 19.64
C LEU A 314 -8.76 15.18 20.88
N LYS A 315 -8.43 15.78 22.01
CA LYS A 315 -9.13 15.59 23.29
C LYS A 315 -10.27 16.61 23.40
N ASN A 316 -11.24 16.32 24.29
CA ASN A 316 -12.33 17.24 24.66
C ASN A 316 -13.28 17.64 23.51
N ILE A 317 -13.47 16.77 22.51
CA ILE A 317 -14.41 17.02 21.43
C ILE A 317 -15.80 16.53 21.84
N SER A 318 -16.74 17.45 21.98
CA SER A 318 -18.16 17.11 22.15
C SER A 318 -18.71 16.39 20.91
N ALA A 319 -19.69 15.51 21.08
CA ALA A 319 -20.36 14.83 19.98
C ALA A 319 -21.09 15.81 19.01
N THR A 320 -21.42 17.00 19.49
CA THR A 320 -22.12 18.04 18.73
C THR A 320 -21.20 19.06 18.06
N ASN A 321 -19.89 19.03 18.33
CA ASN A 321 -18.96 20.00 17.75
C ASN A 321 -18.56 19.56 16.36
N ASN A 322 -18.59 20.53 15.42
CA ASN A 322 -17.97 20.36 14.10
C ASN A 322 -16.45 20.18 14.27
N LEU A 323 -15.93 19.04 13.82
CA LEU A 323 -14.52 18.69 14.01
C LEU A 323 -13.60 19.62 13.22
N ARG A 324 -14.04 20.11 12.07
CA ARG A 324 -13.32 21.10 11.24
C ARG A 324 -13.12 22.41 12.02
N ASP A 325 -14.17 22.93 12.67
CA ASP A 325 -14.09 24.15 13.47
C ASP A 325 -13.22 23.93 14.72
N THR A 326 -13.32 22.77 15.33
CA THR A 326 -12.45 22.38 16.45
C THR A 326 -10.99 22.33 16.02
N TYR A 327 -10.67 21.73 14.88
CA TYR A 327 -9.32 21.70 14.33
C TYR A 327 -8.74 23.10 14.09
N PHE A 328 -9.50 24.01 13.48
CA PHE A 328 -9.07 25.39 13.31
C PHE A 328 -8.86 26.13 14.63
N ARG A 329 -9.74 25.88 15.61
CA ARG A 329 -9.60 26.45 16.96
C ARG A 329 -8.32 25.96 17.63
N GLU A 330 -8.00 24.66 17.52
CA GLU A 330 -6.77 24.09 18.06
C GLU A 330 -5.50 24.69 17.44
N ILE A 331 -5.51 24.95 16.12
CA ILE A 331 -4.41 25.66 15.46
C ILE A 331 -4.24 27.08 16.02
N ILE A 332 -5.37 27.77 16.37
CA ILE A 332 -5.33 29.15 16.83
C ILE A 332 -4.99 29.23 18.32
N LEU A 333 -5.61 28.40 19.15
CA LEU A 333 -5.57 28.51 20.62
C LEU A 333 -4.49 27.61 21.25
N CYS A 334 -4.08 26.52 20.58
CA CYS A 334 -3.12 25.53 21.09
C CYS A 334 -3.58 24.94 22.44
N GLU A 335 -4.83 24.48 22.51
CA GLU A 335 -5.41 23.89 23.73
C GLU A 335 -4.99 22.42 23.96
N GLN A 336 -4.40 21.79 22.95
CA GLN A 336 -3.85 20.42 23.07
C GLN A 336 -2.46 20.44 23.71
N GLU A 337 -2.04 19.29 24.26
CA GLU A 337 -0.69 19.11 24.83
C GLU A 337 0.41 19.24 23.79
N GLU A 338 0.11 18.91 22.53
CA GLU A 338 1.03 18.93 21.40
C GLU A 338 0.61 19.98 20.37
N GLU A 339 1.58 20.71 19.83
CA GLU A 339 1.34 21.67 18.78
C GLU A 339 1.12 20.99 17.43
N ILE A 340 -0.07 21.21 16.83
CA ILE A 340 -0.45 20.62 15.54
C ILE A 340 0.22 21.36 14.37
N TYR A 341 0.44 22.68 14.51
CA TYR A 341 0.94 23.52 13.43
C TYR A 341 1.74 24.72 13.95
N ASN A 342 2.93 24.92 13.40
CA ASN A 342 3.75 26.10 13.69
C ASN A 342 3.12 27.36 13.09
N LYS A 343 2.61 28.24 13.92
CA LYS A 343 1.87 29.44 13.48
C LYS A 343 2.69 30.35 12.59
N THR A 344 2.16 30.62 11.42
CA THR A 344 2.68 31.64 10.52
C THR A 344 2.08 33.02 10.80
N LYS A 345 2.87 34.08 10.64
CA LYS A 345 2.40 35.44 10.81
C LYS A 345 2.26 36.12 9.46
N ARG A 346 1.03 36.49 9.07
CA ARG A 346 0.71 37.10 7.78
C ARG A 346 1.63 38.26 7.44
N PHE A 347 1.89 39.16 8.42
CA PHE A 347 2.76 40.32 8.17
C PHE A 347 4.19 39.95 7.83
N ARG A 348 4.74 38.85 8.39
CA ARG A 348 6.07 38.31 8.05
C ARG A 348 6.10 37.76 6.63
N ILE A 349 5.03 37.06 6.21
CA ILE A 349 4.87 36.57 4.84
C ILE A 349 4.85 37.75 3.87
N ILE A 350 4.02 38.79 4.13
CA ILE A 350 3.93 40.00 3.29
C ILE A 350 5.30 40.67 3.20
N ALA A 351 5.99 40.88 4.32
CA ALA A 351 7.31 41.51 4.33
C ALA A 351 8.34 40.66 3.53
N ALA A 352 8.32 39.35 3.66
CA ALA A 352 9.20 38.47 2.90
C ALA A 352 8.93 38.52 1.39
N LEU A 353 7.66 38.47 0.98
CA LEU A 353 7.26 38.59 -0.42
C LEU A 353 7.68 39.94 -1.03
N LYS A 354 7.46 41.08 -0.32
CA LYS A 354 7.92 42.39 -0.75
C LYS A 354 9.44 42.44 -0.92
N LYS A 355 10.18 41.96 0.09
CA LYS A 355 11.65 41.90 0.03
C LYS A 355 12.14 41.03 -1.13
N ALA A 356 11.51 39.92 -1.40
CA ALA A 356 11.86 39.02 -2.52
C ALA A 356 11.55 39.65 -3.89
N GLY A 357 10.51 40.51 -3.98
CA GLY A 357 10.16 41.25 -5.17
C GLY A 357 11.01 42.51 -5.42
N GLY A 358 11.99 42.82 -4.56
CA GLY A 358 12.90 43.96 -4.73
C GLY A 358 12.35 45.28 -4.21
N GLU A 359 11.18 45.35 -3.56
CA GLU A 359 10.73 46.51 -2.80
C GLU A 359 11.59 46.66 -1.52
N ARG A 360 12.28 47.79 -1.42
CA ARG A 360 13.03 48.16 -0.20
C ARG A 360 12.12 48.84 0.83
#